data_340d10354a0791f64735ec01ea978039
#
_entry.id   340d10354a0791f64735ec01ea978039
#
_cell.length_a   1.000
_cell.length_b   1.000
_cell.length_c   1.000
_cell.angle_alpha   90.00
_cell.angle_beta   90.00
_cell.angle_gamma   90.00
#
_symmetry.space_group_name_H-M   'P 1'
#
loop_
_entity.id
_entity.type
_entity.pdbx_description
1 polymer ?
#
loop_
_entity_poly.entity_id
_entity_poly.type
_entity_poly.pdbx_seq_one_letter_code
_entity_poly.pdbx_strand_id
1 'polypeptide(L)'
;MLQQSAAVDVIAAGKAAGVMLNAFAMSTDIPLRRMLGIGPSRPAALPDGAEWAEGGHPLPTEGSVAAARRALEMAQASGADDLLVVLLSGGGSALMAFPASGVTLADKQQTARTLMEQSADIHELNTVRKHLSTIKGGQLAIAARGTVLTLAVSDVVGDDLSVIASGPTVADDSTYMDALAILNARGGEAAFPRAVVERLRRGTAGEVPETPASGDVRLQRAIARVIGPQRGAITGAEVAARSLGYHVHVVREPVTGEARESAVAHVRRVASEAGTLPRPFCVISSGETTVTVRGRGRGGRNQEFTLAMAGVLAELGENVAAASIGTDGIDGPTDAAGAIVDSTTLQRAHDARLAADDFLKDNNTYAFFERLDDLIKTGPTATNVGDLQVILAG
;
A
#
# COMPACT_ATOMS: atom_id res chain seq x y z
N MET A 1 -3.54 17.50 -23.35
CA MET A 1 -2.42 16.53 -23.25
C MET A 1 -2.72 15.28 -24.07
N LEU A 2 -3.70 14.44 -23.78
CA LEU A 2 -4.01 13.23 -24.56
C LEU A 2 -4.24 13.53 -26.06
N GLN A 3 -5.03 14.52 -26.40
CA GLN A 3 -5.36 14.87 -27.80
C GLN A 3 -4.21 15.52 -28.60
N GLN A 4 -3.13 15.90 -27.92
CA GLN A 4 -1.98 16.58 -28.54
C GLN A 4 -0.76 15.66 -28.68
N SER A 5 -0.84 14.42 -28.19
CA SER A 5 0.26 13.47 -28.25
C SER A 5 0.25 12.67 -29.54
N ALA A 6 1.44 12.37 -30.09
CA ALA A 6 1.59 11.58 -31.30
C ALA A 6 1.17 10.12 -31.06
N ALA A 7 1.50 9.55 -29.91
CA ALA A 7 1.04 8.25 -29.46
C ALA A 7 0.89 8.21 -27.93
N VAL A 8 0.02 7.32 -27.45
CA VAL A 8 -0.22 7.10 -26.02
C VAL A 8 0.11 5.66 -25.66
N ASP A 9 1.04 5.49 -24.73
CA ASP A 9 1.37 4.21 -24.10
C ASP A 9 0.92 4.22 -22.65
N VAL A 10 0.50 3.07 -22.12
CA VAL A 10 0.00 2.95 -20.76
C VAL A 10 0.73 1.83 -20.01
N ILE A 11 1.27 2.14 -18.84
CA ILE A 11 1.81 1.16 -17.89
C ILE A 11 0.94 1.24 -16.64
N ALA A 12 0.34 0.15 -16.21
CA ALA A 12 -0.38 0.04 -14.96
C ALA A 12 0.35 -0.94 -14.03
N ALA A 13 0.69 -0.53 -12.79
CA ALA A 13 1.43 -1.37 -11.86
C ALA A 13 0.86 -1.30 -10.44
N GLY A 14 0.62 -2.46 -9.83
CA GLY A 14 0.09 -2.58 -8.48
C GLY A 14 -1.07 -3.57 -8.37
N LYS A 15 -1.64 -3.71 -7.17
CA LYS A 15 -2.77 -4.61 -6.92
C LYS A 15 -4.03 -4.23 -7.72
N ALA A 16 -4.25 -2.93 -7.96
CA ALA A 16 -5.37 -2.42 -8.74
C ALA A 16 -5.04 -2.20 -10.24
N ALA A 17 -3.87 -2.63 -10.72
CA ALA A 17 -3.40 -2.35 -12.08
C ALA A 17 -4.41 -2.74 -13.17
N GLY A 18 -5.05 -3.90 -13.05
CA GLY A 18 -6.03 -4.38 -14.05
C GLY A 18 -7.27 -3.49 -14.13
N VAL A 19 -7.83 -3.12 -12.98
CA VAL A 19 -9.01 -2.24 -12.92
C VAL A 19 -8.68 -0.83 -13.40
N MET A 20 -7.53 -0.29 -13.00
CA MET A 20 -7.08 1.03 -13.46
C MET A 20 -6.85 1.05 -14.96
N LEU A 21 -6.25 -0.01 -15.53
CA LEU A 21 -6.01 -0.11 -16.96
C LEU A 21 -7.32 -0.19 -17.75
N ASN A 22 -8.26 -1.02 -17.30
CA ASN A 22 -9.60 -1.11 -17.90
C ASN A 22 -10.34 0.23 -17.83
N ALA A 23 -10.40 0.84 -16.65
CA ALA A 23 -11.07 2.12 -16.46
C ALA A 23 -10.48 3.22 -17.34
N PHE A 24 -9.15 3.28 -17.43
CA PHE A 24 -8.47 4.25 -18.27
C PHE A 24 -8.79 4.03 -19.76
N ALA A 25 -8.69 2.79 -20.24
CA ALA A 25 -8.99 2.46 -21.63
C ALA A 25 -10.45 2.77 -22.01
N MET A 26 -11.40 2.51 -21.09
CA MET A 26 -12.83 2.81 -21.31
C MET A 26 -13.17 4.31 -21.22
N SER A 27 -12.33 5.11 -20.56
CA SER A 27 -12.58 6.55 -20.36
C SER A 27 -12.00 7.45 -21.46
N THR A 28 -11.35 6.87 -22.49
CA THR A 28 -10.75 7.63 -23.58
C THR A 28 -11.12 7.04 -24.94
N ASP A 29 -11.43 7.92 -25.89
CA ASP A 29 -11.63 7.55 -27.32
C ASP A 29 -10.30 7.60 -28.11
N ILE A 30 -9.18 7.94 -27.46
CA ILE A 30 -7.89 8.05 -28.12
C ILE A 30 -7.27 6.65 -28.24
N PRO A 31 -6.82 6.25 -29.43
CA PRO A 31 -6.16 4.97 -29.62
C PRO A 31 -4.92 4.83 -28.72
N LEU A 32 -4.88 3.76 -27.92
CA LEU A 32 -3.73 3.41 -27.09
C LEU A 32 -2.80 2.50 -27.90
N ARG A 33 -1.54 2.94 -28.08
CA ARG A 33 -0.57 2.19 -28.90
C ARG A 33 -0.09 0.91 -28.22
N ARG A 34 0.26 1.01 -26.92
CA ARG A 34 0.73 -0.12 -26.09
C ARG A 34 0.14 -0.01 -24.71
N MET A 35 -0.25 -1.12 -24.14
CA MET A 35 -0.77 -1.21 -22.79
C MET A 35 -0.09 -2.37 -22.07
N LEU A 36 0.49 -2.10 -20.90
CA LEU A 36 1.13 -3.09 -20.03
C LEU A 36 0.50 -3.02 -18.63
N GLY A 37 -0.14 -4.11 -18.22
CA GLY A 37 -0.57 -4.31 -16.84
C GLY A 37 0.45 -5.16 -16.07
N ILE A 38 0.73 -4.80 -14.83
CA ILE A 38 1.66 -5.50 -13.93
C ILE A 38 0.96 -5.70 -12.59
N GLY A 39 0.70 -6.93 -12.22
CA GLY A 39 -0.02 -7.26 -10.98
C GLY A 39 0.33 -8.64 -10.45
N PRO A 40 -0.28 -9.07 -9.31
CA PRO A 40 0.02 -10.36 -8.69
C PRO A 40 -0.55 -11.55 -9.47
N SER A 41 -1.62 -11.34 -10.22
CA SER A 41 -2.26 -12.34 -11.06
C SER A 41 -2.99 -11.65 -12.22
N ARG A 42 -3.16 -12.36 -13.33
CA ARG A 42 -3.88 -11.84 -14.51
C ARG A 42 -5.37 -11.67 -14.16
N PRO A 43 -5.96 -10.47 -14.36
CA PRO A 43 -7.39 -10.27 -14.15
C PRO A 43 -8.22 -10.98 -15.21
N ALA A 44 -9.50 -11.26 -14.89
CA ALA A 44 -10.43 -11.93 -15.79
C ALA A 44 -10.70 -11.15 -17.08
N ALA A 45 -10.63 -9.82 -17.03
CA ALA A 45 -10.81 -8.95 -18.17
C ALA A 45 -9.67 -7.94 -18.29
N LEU A 46 -9.19 -7.72 -19.49
CA LEU A 46 -8.21 -6.71 -19.87
C LEU A 46 -8.68 -6.03 -21.16
N PRO A 47 -8.26 -4.78 -21.41
CA PRO A 47 -8.50 -4.13 -22.70
C PRO A 47 -7.87 -4.93 -23.85
N ASP A 48 -8.51 -4.91 -25.02
CA ASP A 48 -7.99 -5.58 -26.20
C ASP A 48 -6.56 -5.08 -26.55
N GLY A 49 -5.67 -6.02 -26.81
CA GLY A 49 -4.27 -5.71 -27.10
C GLY A 49 -3.39 -5.39 -25.87
N ALA A 50 -3.92 -5.45 -24.64
CA ALA A 50 -3.11 -5.24 -23.46
C ALA A 50 -2.24 -6.47 -23.12
N GLU A 51 -0.98 -6.21 -22.85
CA GLU A 51 -0.04 -7.17 -22.28
C GLU A 51 -0.25 -7.25 -20.77
N TRP A 52 -0.05 -8.44 -20.17
CA TRP A 52 -0.05 -8.61 -18.73
C TRP A 52 1.21 -9.34 -18.27
N ALA A 53 1.85 -8.78 -17.24
CA ALA A 53 3.00 -9.38 -16.57
C ALA A 53 2.68 -9.64 -15.09
N GLU A 54 3.04 -10.83 -14.61
CA GLU A 54 2.84 -11.19 -13.21
C GLU A 54 4.11 -10.94 -12.41
N GLY A 55 3.97 -10.22 -11.30
CA GLY A 55 5.02 -9.99 -10.31
C GLY A 55 4.71 -10.62 -8.96
N GLY A 56 5.72 -10.77 -8.13
CA GLY A 56 5.55 -11.24 -6.75
C GLY A 56 5.16 -10.11 -5.79
N HIS A 57 4.31 -10.44 -4.82
CA HIS A 57 3.92 -9.57 -3.71
C HIS A 57 3.66 -10.43 -2.46
N PRO A 58 4.15 -10.09 -1.25
CA PRO A 58 4.91 -8.88 -0.91
C PRO A 58 6.40 -8.89 -1.32
N LEU A 59 6.93 -10.04 -1.69
CA LEU A 59 8.32 -10.17 -2.15
C LEU A 59 8.39 -10.17 -3.68
N PRO A 60 9.31 -9.39 -4.28
CA PRO A 60 9.50 -9.40 -5.72
C PRO A 60 10.04 -10.75 -6.20
N THR A 61 9.66 -11.15 -7.42
CA THR A 61 10.10 -12.38 -8.09
C THR A 61 10.82 -12.06 -9.41
N GLU A 62 11.34 -13.07 -10.11
CA GLU A 62 11.88 -12.89 -11.46
C GLU A 62 10.81 -12.35 -12.43
N GLY A 63 9.53 -12.67 -12.22
CA GLY A 63 8.41 -12.06 -12.93
C GLY A 63 8.35 -10.55 -12.71
N SER A 64 8.60 -10.08 -11.47
CA SER A 64 8.67 -8.64 -11.16
C SER A 64 9.82 -7.95 -11.91
N VAL A 65 10.95 -8.63 -12.08
CA VAL A 65 12.11 -8.12 -12.81
C VAL A 65 11.81 -8.03 -14.32
N ALA A 66 11.20 -9.08 -14.88
CA ALA A 66 10.79 -9.11 -16.28
C ALA A 66 9.75 -8.01 -16.59
N ALA A 67 8.75 -7.85 -15.72
CA ALA A 67 7.72 -6.82 -15.82
C ALA A 67 8.34 -5.40 -15.79
N ALA A 68 9.24 -5.14 -14.85
CA ALA A 68 9.91 -3.85 -14.72
C ALA A 68 10.83 -3.55 -15.90
N ARG A 69 11.51 -4.56 -16.45
CA ARG A 69 12.31 -4.43 -17.68
C ARG A 69 11.41 -4.04 -18.85
N ARG A 70 10.27 -4.70 -19.00
CA ARG A 70 9.31 -4.39 -20.06
C ARG A 70 8.77 -2.96 -19.94
N ALA A 71 8.45 -2.51 -18.71
CA ALA A 71 8.03 -1.13 -18.45
C ALA A 71 9.12 -0.12 -18.85
N LEU A 72 10.38 -0.39 -18.51
CA LEU A 72 11.51 0.47 -18.87
C LEU A 72 11.74 0.52 -20.38
N GLU A 73 11.65 -0.61 -21.08
CA GLU A 73 11.73 -0.67 -22.54
C GLU A 73 10.63 0.17 -23.22
N MET A 74 9.39 0.10 -22.69
CA MET A 74 8.30 0.93 -23.19
C MET A 74 8.57 2.43 -23.00
N ALA A 75 9.09 2.83 -21.83
CA ALA A 75 9.45 4.22 -21.56
C ALA A 75 10.58 4.70 -22.51
N GLN A 76 11.64 3.92 -22.66
CA GLN A 76 12.77 4.24 -23.55
C GLN A 76 12.40 4.33 -25.04
N ALA A 77 11.39 3.56 -25.46
CA ALA A 77 10.91 3.56 -26.84
C ALA A 77 9.90 4.69 -27.12
N SER A 78 9.58 5.56 -26.16
CA SER A 78 8.71 6.72 -26.39
C SER A 78 9.42 7.79 -27.22
N GLY A 79 8.68 8.43 -28.13
CA GLY A 79 9.12 9.60 -28.87
C GLY A 79 8.99 10.89 -28.04
N ALA A 80 9.54 11.99 -28.53
CA ALA A 80 9.52 13.29 -27.84
C ALA A 80 8.09 13.87 -27.70
N ASP A 81 7.19 13.53 -28.62
CA ASP A 81 5.82 14.00 -28.67
C ASP A 81 4.83 12.94 -28.14
N ASP A 82 5.33 11.80 -27.66
CA ASP A 82 4.49 10.74 -27.08
C ASP A 82 4.10 11.06 -25.65
N LEU A 83 3.00 10.42 -25.19
CA LEU A 83 2.56 10.42 -23.81
C LEU A 83 2.70 9.02 -23.24
N LEU A 84 3.44 8.89 -22.14
CA LEU A 84 3.47 7.71 -21.31
C LEU A 84 2.55 7.96 -20.10
N VAL A 85 1.45 7.21 -20.01
CA VAL A 85 0.58 7.20 -18.84
C VAL A 85 1.03 6.08 -17.91
N VAL A 86 1.26 6.42 -16.65
CA VAL A 86 1.67 5.47 -15.61
C VAL A 86 0.60 5.43 -14.52
N LEU A 87 -0.09 4.30 -14.40
CA LEU A 87 -1.14 4.07 -13.42
C LEU A 87 -0.54 3.26 -12.26
N LEU A 88 -0.51 3.84 -11.07
CA LEU A 88 0.13 3.22 -9.90
C LEU A 88 -0.88 2.92 -8.79
N SER A 89 -0.69 1.80 -8.12
CA SER A 89 -1.42 1.45 -6.91
C SER A 89 -0.54 0.68 -5.93
N GLY A 90 -1.06 0.38 -4.74
CA GLY A 90 -0.36 -0.37 -3.70
C GLY A 90 0.25 -1.67 -4.19
N GLY A 91 1.37 -2.07 -3.59
CA GLY A 91 2.13 -3.26 -3.97
C GLY A 91 3.09 -3.06 -5.17
N GLY A 92 3.01 -1.95 -5.89
CA GLY A 92 3.84 -1.67 -7.07
C GLY A 92 5.35 -1.75 -6.83
N SER A 93 5.82 -1.49 -5.60
CA SER A 93 7.24 -1.61 -5.24
C SER A 93 7.81 -3.01 -5.41
N ALA A 94 7.03 -4.04 -5.10
CA ALA A 94 7.43 -5.44 -5.24
C ALA A 94 7.10 -5.98 -6.64
N LEU A 95 5.91 -5.65 -7.15
CA LEU A 95 5.41 -6.13 -8.45
C LEU A 95 6.25 -5.64 -9.63
N MET A 96 6.82 -4.43 -9.53
CA MET A 96 7.67 -3.83 -10.55
C MET A 96 9.04 -3.51 -9.96
N ALA A 97 9.95 -4.49 -9.91
CA ALA A 97 11.25 -4.41 -9.26
C ALA A 97 12.38 -4.74 -10.23
N PHE A 98 13.20 -3.75 -10.59
CA PHE A 98 14.37 -3.95 -11.44
C PHE A 98 15.64 -3.60 -10.66
N PRO A 99 16.47 -4.61 -10.30
CA PRO A 99 17.71 -4.37 -9.58
C PRO A 99 18.66 -3.48 -10.40
N ALA A 100 19.40 -2.64 -9.70
CA ALA A 100 20.46 -1.84 -10.29
C ALA A 100 21.64 -2.72 -10.70
N SER A 101 22.44 -2.25 -11.65
CA SER A 101 23.63 -2.98 -12.15
C SER A 101 24.56 -3.39 -10.99
N GLY A 102 24.95 -4.66 -10.98
CA GLY A 102 25.80 -5.27 -9.96
C GLY A 102 25.04 -5.76 -8.70
N VAL A 103 23.72 -5.53 -8.60
CA VAL A 103 22.88 -6.02 -7.50
C VAL A 103 21.91 -7.06 -8.04
N THR A 104 21.79 -8.19 -7.38
CA THR A 104 20.83 -9.24 -7.75
C THR A 104 19.46 -9.02 -7.11
N LEU A 105 18.44 -9.74 -7.61
CA LEU A 105 17.13 -9.77 -6.96
C LEU A 105 17.22 -10.31 -5.52
N ALA A 106 18.02 -11.36 -5.32
CA ALA A 106 18.26 -11.94 -4.00
C ALA A 106 18.89 -10.94 -3.02
N ASP A 107 19.86 -10.12 -3.48
CA ASP A 107 20.45 -9.06 -2.66
C ASP A 107 19.41 -8.03 -2.23
N LYS A 108 18.51 -7.61 -3.15
CA LYS A 108 17.41 -6.69 -2.82
C LYS A 108 16.43 -7.30 -1.82
N GLN A 109 16.05 -8.56 -2.01
CA GLN A 109 15.13 -9.25 -1.10
C GLN A 109 15.75 -9.38 0.30
N GLN A 110 17.01 -9.79 0.39
CA GLN A 110 17.74 -9.89 1.66
C GLN A 110 17.85 -8.53 2.34
N THR A 111 18.24 -7.49 1.59
CA THR A 111 18.37 -6.13 2.14
C THR A 111 17.04 -5.63 2.71
N ALA A 112 15.94 -5.79 1.96
CA ALA A 112 14.62 -5.38 2.42
C ALA A 112 14.18 -6.15 3.67
N ARG A 113 14.45 -7.47 3.74
CA ARG A 113 14.16 -8.30 4.92
C ARG A 113 14.94 -7.82 6.13
N THR A 114 16.27 -7.65 6.00
CA THR A 114 17.12 -7.19 7.09
C THR A 114 16.68 -5.83 7.62
N LEU A 115 16.36 -4.88 6.73
CA LEU A 115 15.85 -3.56 7.14
C LEU A 115 14.54 -3.66 7.92
N MET A 116 13.59 -4.49 7.47
CA MET A 116 12.32 -4.71 8.18
C MET A 116 12.54 -5.39 9.55
N GLU A 117 13.41 -6.39 9.64
CA GLU A 117 13.78 -7.04 10.90
C GLU A 117 14.45 -6.08 11.89
N GLN A 118 15.16 -5.07 11.38
CA GLN A 118 15.77 -3.99 12.16
C GLN A 118 14.83 -2.79 12.37
N SER A 119 13.53 -2.96 12.13
CA SER A 119 12.50 -1.93 12.34
C SER A 119 12.75 -0.62 11.58
N ALA A 120 13.28 -0.70 10.37
CA ALA A 120 13.37 0.44 9.47
C ALA A 120 11.96 0.90 9.08
N ASP A 121 11.72 2.20 9.10
CA ASP A 121 10.47 2.75 8.64
C ASP A 121 10.34 2.73 7.12
N ILE A 122 9.15 3.10 6.60
CA ILE A 122 8.88 3.05 5.16
C ILE A 122 9.74 4.03 4.35
N HIS A 123 10.13 5.16 4.92
CA HIS A 123 10.97 6.14 4.25
C HIS A 123 12.41 5.64 4.15
N GLU A 124 12.97 5.09 5.24
CA GLU A 124 14.28 4.44 5.26
C GLU A 124 14.34 3.28 4.26
N LEU A 125 13.33 2.41 4.28
CA LEU A 125 13.23 1.28 3.37
C LEU A 125 13.18 1.73 1.90
N ASN A 126 12.39 2.77 1.58
CA ASN A 126 12.29 3.31 0.24
C ASN A 126 13.55 4.04 -0.21
N THR A 127 14.23 4.78 0.68
CA THR A 127 15.52 5.39 0.39
C THR A 127 16.52 4.34 -0.13
N VAL A 128 16.66 3.23 0.59
CA VAL A 128 17.55 2.14 0.15
C VAL A 128 17.04 1.48 -1.14
N ARG A 129 15.73 1.19 -1.24
CA ARG A 129 15.13 0.55 -2.43
C ARG A 129 15.30 1.35 -3.71
N LYS A 130 15.24 2.68 -3.66
CA LYS A 130 15.41 3.57 -4.81
C LYS A 130 16.83 3.50 -5.34
N HIS A 131 17.83 3.57 -4.47
CA HIS A 131 19.26 3.53 -4.84
C HIS A 131 19.74 2.13 -5.29
N LEU A 132 18.98 1.10 -5.02
CA LEU A 132 19.20 -0.27 -5.51
C LEU A 132 18.35 -0.61 -6.74
N SER A 133 17.79 0.38 -7.44
CA SER A 133 16.84 0.16 -8.53
C SER A 133 17.22 0.92 -9.79
N THR A 134 16.82 0.39 -10.94
CA THR A 134 16.94 1.04 -12.26
C THR A 134 15.65 1.75 -12.69
N ILE A 135 14.56 1.61 -11.91
CA ILE A 135 13.23 2.07 -12.32
C ILE A 135 12.55 2.98 -11.29
N LYS A 136 13.01 2.95 -10.02
CA LYS A 136 12.43 3.70 -8.89
C LYS A 136 13.08 5.07 -8.74
N GLY A 137 12.51 5.95 -7.87
CA GLY A 137 13.08 7.28 -7.61
C GLY A 137 13.21 8.11 -8.88
N GLY A 138 12.12 8.26 -9.66
CA GLY A 138 12.08 9.07 -10.87
C GLY A 138 12.71 8.43 -12.12
N GLN A 139 13.38 7.30 -12.00
CA GLN A 139 14.15 6.73 -13.08
C GLN A 139 13.31 6.25 -14.27
N LEU A 140 12.07 5.78 -14.02
CA LEU A 140 11.16 5.43 -15.12
C LEU A 140 10.76 6.68 -15.91
N ALA A 141 10.53 7.80 -15.24
CA ALA A 141 10.16 9.04 -15.93
C ALA A 141 11.29 9.58 -16.79
N ILE A 142 12.53 9.61 -16.28
CA ILE A 142 13.67 10.12 -17.07
C ILE A 142 14.10 9.19 -18.20
N ALA A 143 13.64 7.93 -18.20
CA ALA A 143 13.85 7.01 -19.30
C ALA A 143 12.94 7.34 -20.50
N ALA A 144 11.81 8.00 -20.28
CA ALA A 144 10.91 8.43 -21.34
C ALA A 144 11.40 9.74 -21.98
N ARG A 145 11.25 9.83 -23.31
CA ARG A 145 11.58 11.05 -24.07
C ARG A 145 10.43 12.05 -24.10
N GLY A 146 9.21 11.55 -24.06
CA GLY A 146 7.98 12.32 -24.13
C GLY A 146 7.48 12.79 -22.76
N THR A 147 6.23 13.16 -22.72
CA THR A 147 5.54 13.53 -21.47
C THR A 147 5.18 12.27 -20.68
N VAL A 148 5.37 12.31 -19.37
CA VAL A 148 4.93 11.24 -18.45
C VAL A 148 3.80 11.78 -17.57
N LEU A 149 2.65 11.12 -17.62
CA LEU A 149 1.51 11.40 -16.74
C LEU A 149 1.30 10.23 -15.79
N THR A 150 1.52 10.46 -14.51
CA THR A 150 1.27 9.45 -13.47
C THR A 150 -0.03 9.73 -12.74
N LEU A 151 -0.88 8.71 -12.69
CA LEU A 151 -2.11 8.71 -11.91
C LEU A 151 -2.02 7.61 -10.87
N ALA A 152 -2.07 7.97 -9.59
CA ALA A 152 -1.90 7.03 -8.49
C ALA A 152 -3.18 6.86 -7.66
N VAL A 153 -3.47 5.61 -7.28
CA VAL A 153 -4.38 5.26 -6.19
C VAL A 153 -3.50 4.94 -4.99
N SER A 154 -3.69 5.70 -3.91
CA SER A 154 -2.80 5.69 -2.75
C SER A 154 -3.34 4.84 -1.61
N ASP A 155 -2.51 3.93 -1.11
CA ASP A 155 -2.67 3.25 0.17
C ASP A 155 -1.75 3.85 1.26
N VAL A 156 -0.99 4.88 0.92
CA VAL A 156 0.00 5.53 1.79
C VAL A 156 -0.63 6.68 2.55
N VAL A 157 -0.38 6.73 3.86
CA VAL A 157 -0.76 7.86 4.70
C VAL A 157 -0.10 9.14 4.19
N GLY A 158 -0.91 10.17 3.93
CA GLY A 158 -0.43 11.45 3.40
C GLY A 158 -0.29 11.50 1.88
N ASP A 159 -0.63 10.44 1.15
CA ASP A 159 -0.65 10.37 -0.32
C ASP A 159 0.70 10.73 -0.98
N ASP A 160 1.83 10.39 -0.31
CA ASP A 160 3.16 10.70 -0.80
C ASP A 160 3.53 9.82 -2.02
N LEU A 161 3.56 10.46 -3.19
CA LEU A 161 3.91 9.82 -4.46
C LEU A 161 5.33 9.25 -4.48
N SER A 162 6.24 9.74 -3.64
CA SER A 162 7.61 9.22 -3.54
C SER A 162 7.67 7.87 -2.82
N VAL A 163 6.64 7.55 -2.04
CA VAL A 163 6.47 6.28 -1.32
C VAL A 163 5.69 5.27 -2.17
N ILE A 164 4.64 5.71 -2.89
CA ILE A 164 3.82 4.86 -3.74
C ILE A 164 4.69 4.21 -4.83
N ALA A 165 4.74 2.88 -4.86
CA ALA A 165 5.60 2.08 -5.73
C ALA A 165 7.11 2.48 -5.66
N SER A 166 7.54 3.17 -4.58
CA SER A 166 8.86 3.80 -4.42
C SER A 166 9.15 4.86 -5.49
N GLY A 167 8.14 5.64 -5.89
CA GLY A 167 8.26 6.83 -6.70
C GLY A 167 8.93 6.66 -8.07
N PRO A 168 8.46 5.77 -8.98
CA PRO A 168 9.17 5.52 -10.24
C PRO A 168 9.18 6.74 -11.18
N THR A 169 8.28 7.70 -10.97
CA THR A 169 8.05 8.84 -11.88
C THR A 169 8.12 10.21 -11.21
N VAL A 170 8.51 10.25 -9.94
CA VAL A 170 8.68 11.50 -9.19
C VAL A 170 10.10 11.63 -8.66
N ALA A 171 10.50 12.85 -8.34
CA ALA A 171 11.81 13.16 -7.80
C ALA A 171 12.12 12.37 -6.52
N ASP A 172 13.39 12.15 -6.28
CA ASP A 172 13.95 11.55 -5.09
C ASP A 172 15.05 12.44 -4.52
N ASP A 173 14.77 13.09 -3.42
CA ASP A 173 15.73 13.99 -2.78
C ASP A 173 16.67 13.26 -1.79
N SER A 174 16.49 11.93 -1.62
CA SER A 174 17.43 11.10 -0.86
C SER A 174 18.66 10.75 -1.71
N THR A 175 19.77 10.47 -1.03
CA THR A 175 21.08 10.25 -1.65
C THR A 175 21.65 8.87 -1.36
N TYR A 176 22.68 8.45 -2.09
CA TYR A 176 23.45 7.24 -1.76
C TYR A 176 24.05 7.33 -0.36
N MET A 177 24.43 8.53 0.11
CA MET A 177 24.93 8.73 1.46
C MET A 177 23.85 8.43 2.50
N ASP A 178 22.61 8.89 2.29
CA ASP A 178 21.49 8.60 3.19
C ASP A 178 21.22 7.10 3.22
N ALA A 179 21.18 6.45 2.06
CA ALA A 179 20.99 5.01 1.97
C ALA A 179 22.06 4.21 2.72
N LEU A 180 23.33 4.62 2.61
CA LEU A 180 24.43 3.99 3.33
C LEU A 180 24.37 4.26 4.84
N ALA A 181 23.99 5.47 5.25
CA ALA A 181 23.77 5.83 6.65
C ALA A 181 22.66 4.98 7.30
N ILE A 182 21.57 4.71 6.57
CA ILE A 182 20.49 3.80 7.01
C ILE A 182 21.02 2.39 7.24
N LEU A 183 21.82 1.83 6.34
CA LEU A 183 22.41 0.51 6.56
C LEU A 183 23.27 0.47 7.82
N ASN A 184 24.06 1.51 8.03
CA ASN A 184 24.91 1.61 9.22
C ASN A 184 24.09 1.69 10.52
N ALA A 185 22.99 2.44 10.52
CA ALA A 185 22.10 2.57 11.67
C ALA A 185 21.28 1.30 11.94
N ARG A 186 20.97 0.50 10.90
CA ARG A 186 20.07 -0.66 10.93
C ARG A 186 20.82 -2.00 10.88
N GLY A 187 21.93 -2.11 11.61
CA GLY A 187 22.67 -3.38 11.76
C GLY A 187 24.12 -3.34 11.26
N GLY A 188 24.53 -2.24 10.65
CA GLY A 188 25.88 -2.08 10.09
C GLY A 188 26.04 -2.76 8.73
N GLU A 189 27.03 -2.33 7.97
CA GLU A 189 27.25 -2.81 6.59
C GLU A 189 27.43 -4.35 6.50
N ALA A 190 28.00 -4.98 7.54
CA ALA A 190 28.24 -6.42 7.57
C ALA A 190 26.93 -7.26 7.58
N ALA A 191 25.80 -6.65 7.95
CA ALA A 191 24.49 -7.32 7.94
C ALA A 191 23.86 -7.40 6.53
N PHE A 192 24.43 -6.69 5.55
CA PHE A 192 23.87 -6.54 4.22
C PHE A 192 24.74 -7.20 3.14
N PRO A 193 24.16 -7.59 1.99
CA PRO A 193 24.92 -8.16 0.89
C PRO A 193 26.06 -7.22 0.44
N ARG A 194 27.24 -7.78 0.20
CA ARG A 194 28.42 -7.02 -0.23
C ARG A 194 28.16 -6.15 -1.47
N ALA A 195 27.44 -6.68 -2.46
CA ALA A 195 27.11 -5.98 -3.69
C ALA A 195 26.27 -4.72 -3.43
N VAL A 196 25.37 -4.76 -2.44
CA VAL A 196 24.55 -3.62 -2.02
C VAL A 196 25.43 -2.54 -1.40
N VAL A 197 26.25 -2.90 -0.42
CA VAL A 197 27.17 -1.95 0.26
C VAL A 197 28.13 -1.31 -0.74
N GLU A 198 28.73 -2.11 -1.63
CA GLU A 198 29.67 -1.63 -2.66
C GLU A 198 28.98 -0.64 -3.62
N ARG A 199 27.75 -0.93 -4.05
CA ARG A 199 26.99 0.00 -4.88
C ARG A 199 26.74 1.33 -4.18
N LEU A 200 26.28 1.29 -2.92
CA LEU A 200 25.99 2.52 -2.17
C LEU A 200 27.28 3.34 -1.93
N ARG A 201 28.41 2.70 -1.62
CA ARG A 201 29.71 3.36 -1.47
C ARG A 201 30.18 4.00 -2.78
N ARG A 202 30.01 3.32 -3.91
CA ARG A 202 30.34 3.88 -5.22
C ARG A 202 29.48 5.08 -5.57
N GLY A 203 28.17 5.02 -5.20
CA GLY A 203 27.28 6.18 -5.34
C GLY A 203 27.74 7.36 -4.47
N THR A 204 28.04 7.13 -3.20
CA THR A 204 28.58 8.14 -2.30
C THR A 204 29.90 8.73 -2.78
N ALA A 205 30.71 7.96 -3.50
CA ALA A 205 31.94 8.44 -4.12
C ALA A 205 31.71 9.18 -5.48
N GLY A 206 30.45 9.29 -5.94
CA GLY A 206 30.11 9.95 -7.22
C GLY A 206 30.39 9.10 -8.47
N GLU A 207 30.71 7.80 -8.31
CA GLU A 207 30.95 6.89 -9.44
C GLU A 207 29.64 6.40 -10.07
N VAL A 208 28.54 6.51 -9.39
CA VAL A 208 27.19 6.20 -9.84
C VAL A 208 26.35 7.46 -9.71
N PRO A 209 25.62 7.86 -10.78
CA PRO A 209 24.75 9.03 -10.72
C PRO A 209 23.65 8.85 -9.65
N GLU A 210 23.33 9.92 -8.96
CA GLU A 210 22.18 9.96 -8.05
C GLU A 210 20.87 9.80 -8.82
N THR A 211 19.83 9.42 -8.09
CA THR A 211 18.45 9.51 -8.57
C THR A 211 18.10 10.96 -8.90
N PRO A 212 17.18 11.24 -9.86
CA PRO A 212 16.82 12.60 -10.21
C PRO A 212 16.13 13.30 -9.03
N ALA A 213 16.75 14.36 -8.52
CA ALA A 213 16.26 15.17 -7.41
C ALA A 213 15.19 16.18 -7.85
N SER A 214 14.57 16.85 -6.88
CA SER A 214 13.66 17.96 -7.11
C SER A 214 14.34 19.07 -7.94
N GLY A 215 13.67 19.50 -9.00
CA GLY A 215 14.23 20.49 -9.94
C GLY A 215 15.09 19.91 -11.07
N ASP A 216 15.30 18.60 -11.14
CA ASP A 216 16.01 17.98 -12.26
C ASP A 216 15.25 18.25 -13.58
N VAL A 217 15.98 18.81 -14.54
CA VAL A 217 15.42 19.19 -15.85
C VAL A 217 14.81 18.01 -16.61
N ARG A 218 15.30 16.79 -16.37
CA ARG A 218 14.78 15.56 -16.99
C ARG A 218 13.38 15.20 -16.52
N LEU A 219 12.94 15.71 -15.34
CA LEU A 219 11.61 15.51 -14.79
C LEU A 219 10.61 16.62 -15.17
N GLN A 220 11.01 17.65 -15.91
CA GLN A 220 10.11 18.77 -16.26
C GLN A 220 8.86 18.36 -17.04
N ARG A 221 8.90 17.21 -17.74
CA ARG A 221 7.77 16.64 -18.48
C ARG A 221 7.04 15.54 -17.69
N ALA A 222 7.42 15.29 -16.43
CA ALA A 222 6.75 14.34 -15.56
C ALA A 222 5.72 15.04 -14.68
N ILE A 223 4.46 14.62 -14.80
CA ILE A 223 3.34 15.14 -14.04
C ILE A 223 2.74 13.97 -13.27
N ALA A 224 2.60 14.12 -11.96
CA ALA A 224 2.01 13.08 -11.12
C ALA A 224 0.83 13.62 -10.30
N ARG A 225 -0.23 12.82 -10.16
CA ARG A 225 -1.44 13.13 -9.39
C ARG A 225 -1.96 11.89 -8.67
N VAL A 226 -2.38 12.07 -7.44
CA VAL A 226 -3.19 11.08 -6.73
C VAL A 226 -4.65 11.30 -7.15
N ILE A 227 -5.28 10.26 -7.70
CA ILE A 227 -6.66 10.27 -8.19
C ILE A 227 -7.62 9.47 -7.30
N GLY A 228 -7.07 8.52 -6.53
CA GLY A 228 -7.78 7.74 -5.52
C GLY A 228 -7.04 7.88 -4.19
N PRO A 229 -7.24 8.98 -3.44
CA PRO A 229 -6.63 9.13 -2.13
C PRO A 229 -7.30 8.18 -1.12
N GLN A 230 -6.59 7.84 -0.05
CA GLN A 230 -7.13 7.08 1.09
C GLN A 230 -8.48 7.63 1.59
N ARG A 231 -8.66 8.94 1.48
CA ARG A 231 -9.93 9.62 1.82
C ARG A 231 -11.14 9.17 0.99
N GLY A 232 -10.95 8.53 -0.17
CA GLY A 232 -12.05 8.02 -0.99
C GLY A 232 -12.89 6.96 -0.28
N ALA A 233 -12.26 6.03 0.44
CA ALA A 233 -12.95 5.04 1.26
C ALA A 233 -13.75 5.70 2.40
N ILE A 234 -13.14 6.69 3.09
CA ILE A 234 -13.81 7.47 4.14
C ILE A 234 -15.05 8.16 3.58
N THR A 235 -14.94 8.84 2.44
CA THR A 235 -16.08 9.55 1.82
C THR A 235 -17.22 8.59 1.46
N GLY A 236 -16.88 7.42 0.88
CA GLY A 236 -17.88 6.40 0.58
C GLY A 236 -18.59 5.88 1.83
N ALA A 237 -17.84 5.59 2.88
CA ALA A 237 -18.39 5.14 4.17
C ALA A 237 -19.25 6.25 4.83
N GLU A 238 -18.83 7.51 4.75
CA GLU A 238 -19.58 8.65 5.28
C GLU A 238 -20.94 8.81 4.58
N VAL A 239 -20.95 8.75 3.23
CA VAL A 239 -22.20 8.81 2.45
C VAL A 239 -23.12 7.66 2.84
N ALA A 240 -22.61 6.44 2.92
CA ALA A 240 -23.40 5.27 3.32
C ALA A 240 -23.96 5.39 4.74
N ALA A 241 -23.15 5.78 5.71
CA ALA A 241 -23.60 5.93 7.10
C ALA A 241 -24.68 7.02 7.24
N ARG A 242 -24.53 8.17 6.58
CA ARG A 242 -25.54 9.23 6.55
C ARG A 242 -26.85 8.76 5.93
N SER A 243 -26.80 7.98 4.84
CA SER A 243 -28.00 7.43 4.19
C SER A 243 -28.77 6.44 5.08
N LEU A 244 -28.06 5.81 6.04
CA LEU A 244 -28.63 4.93 7.05
C LEU A 244 -29.10 5.66 8.30
N GLY A 245 -29.02 6.99 8.35
CA GLY A 245 -29.53 7.82 9.43
C GLY A 245 -28.54 8.06 10.58
N TYR A 246 -27.27 7.71 10.43
CA TYR A 246 -26.25 7.97 11.44
C TYR A 246 -25.74 9.41 11.41
N HIS A 247 -25.46 9.98 12.57
CA HIS A 247 -24.64 11.17 12.71
C HIS A 247 -23.16 10.78 12.55
N VAL A 248 -22.51 11.25 11.50
CA VAL A 248 -21.16 10.80 11.13
C VAL A 248 -20.09 11.72 11.70
N HIS A 249 -19.14 11.14 12.40
CA HIS A 249 -17.87 11.76 12.81
C HIS A 249 -16.69 11.10 12.09
N VAL A 250 -15.88 11.91 11.40
CA VAL A 250 -14.67 11.42 10.71
C VAL A 250 -13.44 11.80 11.52
N VAL A 251 -12.70 10.79 11.97
CA VAL A 251 -11.38 10.97 12.60
C VAL A 251 -10.37 11.25 11.50
N ARG A 252 -9.78 12.44 11.52
CA ARG A 252 -8.87 12.90 10.44
C ARG A 252 -7.46 12.37 10.57
N GLU A 253 -7.01 12.14 11.81
CA GLU A 253 -5.70 11.57 12.07
C GLU A 253 -5.71 10.09 11.72
N PRO A 254 -4.76 9.64 10.89
CA PRO A 254 -4.70 8.23 10.51
C PRO A 254 -4.36 7.35 11.71
N VAL A 255 -4.99 6.18 11.76
CA VAL A 255 -4.70 5.16 12.76
C VAL A 255 -3.48 4.37 12.30
N THR A 256 -2.38 4.49 13.02
CA THR A 256 -1.08 3.86 12.70
C THR A 256 -0.46 3.22 13.93
N GLY A 257 0.61 2.45 13.75
CA GLY A 257 1.31 1.76 14.83
C GLY A 257 0.88 0.30 15.01
N GLU A 258 1.24 -0.31 16.12
CA GLU A 258 0.88 -1.71 16.43
C GLU A 258 -0.63 -1.86 16.59
N ALA A 259 -1.25 -2.78 15.87
CA ALA A 259 -2.70 -2.91 15.74
C ALA A 259 -3.43 -2.99 17.10
N ARG A 260 -2.91 -3.79 18.03
CA ARG A 260 -3.52 -3.99 19.36
C ARG A 260 -3.54 -2.73 20.20
N GLU A 261 -2.43 -1.99 20.20
CA GLU A 261 -2.27 -0.78 21.01
C GLU A 261 -3.08 0.36 20.40
N SER A 262 -3.00 0.50 19.07
CA SER A 262 -3.72 1.52 18.32
C SER A 262 -5.23 1.35 18.40
N ALA A 263 -5.74 0.10 18.44
CA ALA A 263 -7.16 -0.18 18.61
C ALA A 263 -7.70 0.34 19.93
N VAL A 264 -7.01 0.03 21.04
CA VAL A 264 -7.40 0.48 22.38
C VAL A 264 -7.34 2.01 22.48
N ALA A 265 -6.27 2.62 21.98
CA ALA A 265 -6.13 4.07 21.96
C ALA A 265 -7.23 4.74 21.12
N HIS A 266 -7.57 4.15 19.98
CA HIS A 266 -8.62 4.66 19.09
C HIS A 266 -10.00 4.63 19.74
N VAL A 267 -10.42 3.49 20.32
CA VAL A 267 -11.71 3.39 21.02
C VAL A 267 -11.79 4.39 22.18
N ARG A 268 -10.75 4.52 23.00
CA ARG A 268 -10.71 5.47 24.12
C ARG A 268 -10.78 6.92 23.66
N ARG A 269 -10.12 7.25 22.56
CA ARG A 269 -10.26 8.57 21.93
C ARG A 269 -11.72 8.81 21.54
N VAL A 270 -12.34 7.88 20.81
CA VAL A 270 -13.75 7.97 20.42
C VAL A 270 -14.65 8.11 21.65
N ALA A 271 -14.41 7.33 22.71
CA ALA A 271 -15.17 7.40 23.96
C ALA A 271 -15.08 8.79 24.62
N SER A 272 -13.92 9.43 24.58
CA SER A 272 -13.76 10.79 25.14
C SER A 272 -14.54 11.86 24.36
N GLU A 273 -14.83 11.63 23.09
CA GLU A 273 -15.57 12.53 22.21
C GLU A 273 -17.07 12.14 22.10
N ALA A 274 -17.41 10.87 22.38
CA ALA A 274 -18.74 10.30 22.17
C ALA A 274 -19.86 11.01 22.94
N GLY A 275 -19.55 11.59 24.09
CA GLY A 275 -20.53 12.37 24.90
C GLY A 275 -21.05 13.63 24.19
N THR A 276 -20.39 14.08 23.13
CA THR A 276 -20.79 15.25 22.32
C THR A 276 -21.48 14.86 21.02
N LEU A 277 -21.50 13.57 20.67
CA LEU A 277 -22.06 13.08 19.41
C LEU A 277 -23.54 12.68 19.62
N PRO A 278 -24.45 13.19 18.78
CA PRO A 278 -25.84 12.76 18.82
C PRO A 278 -25.98 11.32 18.35
N ARG A 279 -26.83 10.54 19.03
CA ARG A 279 -27.11 9.15 18.67
C ARG A 279 -28.26 9.03 17.67
N PRO A 280 -28.29 8.03 16.79
CA PRO A 280 -27.19 7.07 16.55
C PRO A 280 -26.00 7.73 15.83
N PHE A 281 -24.77 7.39 16.23
CA PHE A 281 -23.59 7.91 15.55
C PHE A 281 -22.73 6.83 14.90
N CYS A 282 -22.01 7.25 13.87
CA CYS A 282 -20.99 6.46 13.19
C CYS A 282 -19.66 7.22 13.22
N VAL A 283 -18.63 6.60 13.78
CA VAL A 283 -17.25 7.11 13.70
C VAL A 283 -16.52 6.35 12.61
N ILE A 284 -15.91 7.09 11.70
CA ILE A 284 -15.15 6.56 10.57
C ILE A 284 -13.71 7.04 10.68
N SER A 285 -12.77 6.13 10.59
CA SER A 285 -11.34 6.40 10.52
C SER A 285 -10.68 5.56 9.45
N SER A 286 -9.47 5.92 9.09
CA SER A 286 -8.62 5.14 8.19
C SER A 286 -7.18 5.17 8.67
N GLY A 287 -6.36 4.29 8.14
CA GLY A 287 -4.95 4.23 8.49
C GLY A 287 -4.28 3.01 7.88
N GLU A 288 -3.16 2.67 8.44
CA GLU A 288 -2.46 1.43 8.18
C GLU A 288 -1.68 1.04 9.43
N THR A 289 -2.20 0.04 10.15
CA THR A 289 -1.55 -0.50 11.35
C THR A 289 -0.58 -1.63 10.98
N THR A 290 0.25 -2.02 11.92
CA THR A 290 1.23 -3.10 11.77
C THR A 290 0.96 -4.20 12.79
N VAL A 291 1.45 -5.40 12.51
CA VAL A 291 1.40 -6.54 13.44
C VAL A 291 2.79 -7.09 13.65
N THR A 292 3.21 -7.14 14.90
CA THR A 292 4.39 -7.89 15.31
C THR A 292 4.02 -9.36 15.44
N VAL A 293 4.41 -10.19 14.48
CA VAL A 293 4.15 -11.64 14.51
C VAL A 293 5.06 -12.31 15.52
N ARG A 294 4.47 -12.88 16.59
CA ARG A 294 5.16 -13.60 17.67
C ARG A 294 4.73 -15.05 17.77
N GLY A 295 3.50 -15.34 17.32
CA GLY A 295 2.88 -16.65 17.35
C GLY A 295 2.98 -17.39 16.02
N ARG A 296 2.23 -18.49 15.91
CA ARG A 296 2.16 -19.34 14.72
C ARG A 296 0.77 -19.36 14.09
N GLY A 297 -0.15 -18.60 14.65
CA GLY A 297 -1.52 -18.52 14.19
C GLY A 297 -1.69 -17.80 12.85
N ARG A 298 -2.92 -17.66 12.41
CA ARG A 298 -3.32 -17.00 11.18
C ARG A 298 -4.25 -15.84 11.51
N GLY A 299 -3.95 -14.68 10.94
CA GLY A 299 -4.71 -13.44 11.11
C GLY A 299 -4.05 -12.31 10.34
N GLY A 300 -4.60 -11.12 10.46
CA GLY A 300 -4.06 -9.90 9.88
C GLY A 300 -4.24 -8.71 10.81
N ARG A 301 -3.74 -7.55 10.41
CA ARG A 301 -3.75 -6.33 11.22
C ARG A 301 -5.17 -5.84 11.53
N ASN A 302 -6.08 -5.96 10.58
CA ASN A 302 -7.47 -5.55 10.77
C ASN A 302 -8.21 -6.48 11.74
N GLN A 303 -7.98 -7.78 11.66
CA GLN A 303 -8.54 -8.77 12.61
C GLN A 303 -7.95 -8.57 14.01
N GLU A 304 -6.63 -8.33 14.16
CA GLU A 304 -6.02 -8.04 15.47
C GLU A 304 -6.53 -6.73 16.06
N PHE A 305 -6.64 -5.69 15.24
CA PHE A 305 -7.22 -4.41 15.63
C PHE A 305 -8.65 -4.60 16.14
N THR A 306 -9.47 -5.32 15.40
CA THR A 306 -10.87 -5.58 15.75
C THR A 306 -10.99 -6.37 17.05
N LEU A 307 -10.19 -7.43 17.25
CA LEU A 307 -10.23 -8.21 18.49
C LEU A 307 -9.78 -7.39 19.71
N ALA A 308 -8.77 -6.53 19.53
CA ALA A 308 -8.34 -5.64 20.60
C ALA A 308 -9.38 -4.56 20.95
N MET A 309 -10.18 -4.09 19.99
CA MET A 309 -11.32 -3.20 20.25
C MET A 309 -12.36 -3.84 21.16
N ALA A 310 -12.65 -5.14 21.00
CA ALA A 310 -13.67 -5.83 21.77
C ALA A 310 -13.48 -5.68 23.29
N GLY A 311 -12.24 -5.64 23.74
CA GLY A 311 -11.90 -5.51 25.16
C GLY A 311 -12.27 -4.16 25.80
N VAL A 312 -12.40 -3.11 25.00
CA VAL A 312 -12.67 -1.74 25.46
C VAL A 312 -13.94 -1.14 24.85
N LEU A 313 -14.64 -1.90 24.01
CA LEU A 313 -15.81 -1.40 23.29
C LEU A 313 -16.95 -0.98 24.23
N ALA A 314 -17.08 -1.63 25.37
CA ALA A 314 -18.06 -1.30 26.42
C ALA A 314 -17.89 0.13 26.98
N GLU A 315 -16.74 0.76 26.83
CA GLU A 315 -16.53 2.17 27.21
C GLU A 315 -17.42 3.13 26.41
N LEU A 316 -17.93 2.70 25.24
CA LEU A 316 -18.85 3.47 24.39
C LEU A 316 -20.35 3.23 24.70
N GLY A 317 -20.68 2.25 25.52
CA GLY A 317 -22.05 1.88 25.90
C GLY A 317 -22.46 0.47 25.48
N GLU A 318 -23.74 0.14 25.61
CA GLU A 318 -24.24 -1.23 25.39
C GLU A 318 -24.53 -1.56 23.92
N ASN A 319 -25.04 -0.61 23.14
CA ASN A 319 -25.42 -0.83 21.74
C ASN A 319 -24.32 -0.32 20.80
N VAL A 320 -23.19 -1.01 20.80
CA VAL A 320 -22.01 -0.62 20.02
C VAL A 320 -21.52 -1.78 19.20
N ALA A 321 -21.16 -1.50 17.95
CA ALA A 321 -20.46 -2.42 17.05
C ALA A 321 -19.27 -1.71 16.41
N ALA A 322 -18.21 -2.46 16.11
CA ALA A 322 -17.04 -1.94 15.46
C ALA A 322 -16.47 -2.94 14.46
N ALA A 323 -15.87 -2.42 13.39
CA ALA A 323 -15.20 -3.22 12.36
C ALA A 323 -13.91 -2.55 11.92
N SER A 324 -12.95 -3.36 11.50
CA SER A 324 -11.78 -2.92 10.75
C SER A 324 -11.57 -3.83 9.55
N ILE A 325 -11.34 -3.23 8.36
CA ILE A 325 -11.16 -3.95 7.12
C ILE A 325 -10.01 -3.37 6.29
N GLY A 326 -9.28 -4.23 5.59
CA GLY A 326 -8.44 -3.83 4.46
C GLY A 326 -9.30 -3.58 3.23
N THR A 327 -9.17 -2.41 2.63
CA THR A 327 -10.00 -2.03 1.46
C THR A 327 -9.72 -2.88 0.22
N ASP A 328 -8.59 -3.62 0.16
CA ASP A 328 -8.27 -4.59 -0.89
C ASP A 328 -9.00 -5.94 -0.73
N GLY A 329 -9.72 -6.12 0.39
CA GLY A 329 -10.49 -7.34 0.66
C GLY A 329 -9.68 -8.49 1.25
N ILE A 330 -8.41 -8.25 1.62
CA ILE A 330 -7.50 -9.25 2.14
C ILE A 330 -6.78 -8.71 3.38
N ASP A 331 -6.84 -9.45 4.48
CA ASP A 331 -6.15 -9.10 5.72
C ASP A 331 -5.15 -10.19 6.12
N GLY A 332 -3.86 -9.88 5.97
CA GLY A 332 -2.78 -10.83 6.18
C GLY A 332 -2.85 -12.05 5.25
N PRO A 333 -2.44 -13.24 5.68
CA PRO A 333 -2.49 -14.47 4.88
C PRO A 333 -3.87 -15.16 4.98
N THR A 334 -4.98 -14.39 4.91
CA THR A 334 -6.35 -14.89 5.07
C THR A 334 -7.23 -14.54 3.86
N ASP A 335 -8.43 -15.12 3.79
CA ASP A 335 -9.48 -14.82 2.81
C ASP A 335 -10.51 -13.79 3.31
N ALA A 336 -10.25 -13.21 4.49
CA ALA A 336 -11.09 -12.17 5.08
C ALA A 336 -10.49 -10.78 4.84
N ALA A 337 -11.34 -9.78 4.63
CA ALA A 337 -10.96 -8.36 4.61
C ALA A 337 -10.66 -7.82 6.02
N GLY A 338 -11.25 -8.43 7.03
CA GLY A 338 -11.16 -8.04 8.43
C GLY A 338 -12.23 -8.74 9.26
N ALA A 339 -12.70 -8.09 10.32
CA ALA A 339 -13.70 -8.64 11.21
C ALA A 339 -14.62 -7.57 11.81
N ILE A 340 -15.69 -8.04 12.49
CA ILE A 340 -16.61 -7.21 13.24
C ILE A 340 -16.66 -7.68 14.71
N VAL A 341 -16.84 -6.75 15.63
CA VAL A 341 -17.12 -6.99 17.04
C VAL A 341 -18.28 -6.12 17.49
N ASP A 342 -18.97 -6.58 18.52
CA ASP A 342 -20.01 -5.82 19.20
C ASP A 342 -19.91 -6.00 20.73
N SER A 343 -20.84 -5.38 21.46
CA SER A 343 -20.92 -5.49 22.93
C SER A 343 -21.12 -6.93 23.44
N THR A 344 -21.52 -7.87 22.60
CA THR A 344 -21.76 -9.28 22.96
C THR A 344 -20.59 -10.22 22.60
N THR A 345 -19.63 -9.76 21.80
CA THR A 345 -18.57 -10.61 21.24
C THR A 345 -17.79 -11.36 22.31
N LEU A 346 -17.37 -10.71 23.40
CA LEU A 346 -16.61 -11.38 24.46
C LEU A 346 -17.45 -12.38 25.24
N GLN A 347 -18.77 -12.13 25.42
CA GLN A 347 -19.67 -13.10 26.06
C GLN A 347 -19.85 -14.32 25.13
N ARG A 348 -20.09 -14.13 23.83
CA ARG A 348 -20.19 -15.23 22.86
C ARG A 348 -18.90 -16.04 22.81
N ALA A 349 -17.74 -15.38 22.89
CA ALA A 349 -16.44 -16.04 22.95
C ALA A 349 -16.29 -16.89 24.22
N HIS A 350 -16.67 -16.35 25.39
CA HIS A 350 -16.65 -17.07 26.64
C HIS A 350 -17.52 -18.35 26.58
N ASP A 351 -18.76 -18.23 26.08
CA ASP A 351 -19.68 -19.34 25.90
C ASP A 351 -19.15 -20.42 24.94
N ALA A 352 -18.42 -19.99 23.92
CA ALA A 352 -17.70 -20.85 22.97
C ALA A 352 -16.34 -21.36 23.50
N ARG A 353 -15.96 -21.01 24.74
CA ARG A 353 -14.67 -21.35 25.38
C ARG A 353 -13.46 -20.83 24.61
N LEU A 354 -13.55 -19.63 24.06
CA LEU A 354 -12.49 -18.93 23.36
C LEU A 354 -11.93 -17.83 24.27
N ALA A 355 -10.64 -17.89 24.58
CA ALA A 355 -9.95 -16.85 25.33
C ALA A 355 -9.31 -15.86 24.36
N ALA A 356 -9.88 -14.67 24.17
CA ALA A 356 -9.45 -13.65 23.22
C ALA A 356 -7.95 -13.34 23.33
N ASP A 357 -7.42 -13.22 24.55
CA ASP A 357 -6.01 -12.95 24.82
C ASP A 357 -5.06 -14.03 24.27
N ASP A 358 -5.48 -15.30 24.30
CA ASP A 358 -4.64 -16.39 23.80
C ASP A 358 -4.55 -16.35 22.27
N PHE A 359 -5.66 -16.02 21.60
CA PHE A 359 -5.66 -15.83 20.14
C PHE A 359 -4.85 -14.61 19.72
N LEU A 360 -4.92 -13.51 20.46
CA LEU A 360 -4.06 -12.36 20.23
C LEU A 360 -2.57 -12.71 20.43
N LYS A 361 -2.18 -13.41 21.51
CA LYS A 361 -0.78 -13.79 21.78
C LYS A 361 -0.20 -14.66 20.67
N ASP A 362 -1.02 -15.53 20.07
CA ASP A 362 -0.58 -16.45 19.01
C ASP A 362 -0.76 -15.87 17.61
N ASN A 363 -1.17 -14.59 17.44
CA ASN A 363 -1.54 -13.99 16.15
C ASN A 363 -2.57 -14.82 15.36
N ASN A 364 -3.56 -15.44 16.08
CA ASN A 364 -4.50 -16.41 15.53
C ASN A 364 -5.95 -15.87 15.50
N THR A 365 -6.09 -14.61 15.17
CA THR A 365 -7.38 -13.90 15.20
C THR A 365 -8.36 -14.41 14.16
N TYR A 366 -7.87 -14.96 13.05
CA TYR A 366 -8.74 -15.59 12.04
C TYR A 366 -9.56 -16.73 12.65
N ALA A 367 -8.91 -17.66 13.36
CA ALA A 367 -9.60 -18.81 13.97
C ALA A 367 -10.57 -18.39 15.09
N PHE A 368 -10.32 -17.28 15.76
CA PHE A 368 -11.24 -16.69 16.73
C PHE A 368 -12.54 -16.23 16.07
N PHE A 369 -12.41 -15.36 15.07
CA PHE A 369 -13.57 -14.79 14.37
C PHE A 369 -14.32 -15.80 13.49
N GLU A 370 -13.61 -16.77 12.90
CA GLU A 370 -14.23 -17.85 12.14
C GLU A 370 -15.19 -18.68 13.00
N ARG A 371 -14.83 -18.94 14.29
CA ARG A 371 -15.70 -19.67 15.21
C ARG A 371 -16.91 -18.89 15.71
N LEU A 372 -16.86 -17.57 15.65
CA LEU A 372 -17.95 -16.68 16.02
C LEU A 372 -18.80 -16.22 14.84
N ASP A 373 -18.40 -16.58 13.61
CA ASP A 373 -18.98 -16.10 12.35
C ASP A 373 -18.93 -14.58 12.19
N ASP A 374 -17.85 -13.96 12.69
CA ASP A 374 -17.64 -12.51 12.71
C ASP A 374 -16.58 -12.03 11.68
N LEU A 375 -16.13 -12.90 10.76
CA LEU A 375 -15.23 -12.52 9.68
C LEU A 375 -15.96 -11.73 8.59
N ILE A 376 -15.35 -10.65 8.11
CA ILE A 376 -15.83 -9.92 6.94
C ILE A 376 -15.11 -10.46 5.71
N LYS A 377 -15.84 -11.13 4.81
CA LYS A 377 -15.31 -11.73 3.59
C LYS A 377 -15.92 -11.05 2.37
N THR A 378 -15.16 -10.21 1.70
CA THR A 378 -15.59 -9.51 0.48
C THR A 378 -15.04 -10.15 -0.78
N GLY A 379 -14.01 -10.98 -0.65
CA GLY A 379 -13.10 -11.30 -1.73
C GLY A 379 -12.27 -10.10 -2.16
N PRO A 380 -11.34 -10.28 -3.10
CA PRO A 380 -10.52 -9.20 -3.63
C PRO A 380 -11.38 -8.09 -4.25
N THR A 381 -11.20 -6.85 -3.82
CA THR A 381 -11.99 -5.68 -4.26
C THR A 381 -11.37 -4.99 -5.48
N ALA A 382 -10.17 -5.41 -5.88
CA ALA A 382 -9.39 -4.80 -6.95
C ALA A 382 -9.07 -3.31 -6.71
N THR A 383 -9.15 -2.84 -5.46
CA THR A 383 -8.64 -1.54 -5.01
C THR A 383 -7.70 -1.74 -3.83
N ASN A 384 -6.97 -0.70 -3.44
CA ASN A 384 -6.25 -0.64 -2.17
C ASN A 384 -6.02 0.84 -1.82
N VAL A 385 -6.72 1.29 -0.80
CA VAL A 385 -6.61 2.66 -0.26
C VAL A 385 -6.41 2.63 1.26
N GLY A 386 -5.74 1.58 1.76
CA GLY A 386 -5.45 1.38 3.18
C GLY A 386 -6.58 0.67 3.93
N ASP A 387 -6.58 0.83 5.24
CA ASP A 387 -7.58 0.23 6.12
C ASP A 387 -8.71 1.22 6.43
N LEU A 388 -9.90 0.69 6.66
CA LEU A 388 -11.08 1.45 7.09
C LEU A 388 -11.58 0.88 8.42
N GLN A 389 -11.73 1.76 9.42
CA GLN A 389 -12.32 1.42 10.70
C GLN A 389 -13.66 2.14 10.84
N VAL A 390 -14.65 1.42 11.34
CA VAL A 390 -16.00 1.94 11.58
C VAL A 390 -16.44 1.55 12.99
N ILE A 391 -16.95 2.53 13.76
CA ILE A 391 -17.59 2.29 15.07
C ILE A 391 -19.00 2.85 14.98
N LEU A 392 -19.98 2.05 15.33
CA LEU A 392 -21.39 2.39 15.37
C LEU A 392 -21.87 2.39 16.82
N ALA A 393 -22.67 3.39 17.21
CA ALA A 393 -23.34 3.44 18.50
C ALA A 393 -24.80 3.86 18.32
N GLY A 394 -25.72 3.00 18.81
CA GLY A 394 -27.16 3.23 18.75
C GLY A 394 -27.73 3.98 19.97
#